data_b7c9504f1916fdfbc7f51175345ffbe1
#
_entry.id   b7c9504f1916fdfbc7f51175345ffbe1
#
_cell.length_a   1.000
_cell.length_b   1.000
_cell.length_c   1.000
_cell.angle_alpha   90.00
_cell.angle_beta   90.00
_cell.angle_gamma   90.00
#
_symmetry.space_group_name_H-M   'P 1'
#
loop_
_entity.id
_entity.type
_entity.pdbx_description
1 polymer ?
#
loop_
_entity_poly.entity_id
_entity_poly.type
_entity_poly.pdbx_seq_one_letter_code
_entity_poly.pdbx_strand_id
1 'polypeptide(L)'
;MVNTATAIITPHTATRLEIPTGMPFQTFREAFEAAAPVFDSVAIAAITARGGSWDEVLAAVATNAPHGLMVFSSIDIAPLMAAAGHHNAAVQYLLGNHTVAERMYRHNPLAVLYAPLRVLVFADERGEAVFALDQPSTLFGSLADPRITAVGHELDAKVVALLAAIGVDVGAALSPGEPT
;
A
#
# COMPACT_ATOMS: atom_id res chain seq x y z
N MET A 1 32.78 -17.40 18.08
CA MET A 1 33.30 -16.26 17.32
C MET A 1 32.16 -15.30 17.10
N VAL A 2 32.25 -14.04 17.53
CA VAL A 2 31.24 -13.02 17.26
C VAL A 2 31.52 -12.48 15.86
N ASN A 3 30.52 -12.55 14.95
CA ASN A 3 30.68 -12.01 13.62
C ASN A 3 30.45 -10.48 13.69
N THR A 4 31.46 -9.68 13.37
CA THR A 4 31.34 -8.23 13.36
C THR A 4 30.77 -7.79 12.02
N ALA A 5 29.48 -7.33 12.01
CA ALA A 5 28.84 -6.80 10.83
C ALA A 5 28.97 -5.26 10.81
N THR A 6 29.20 -4.71 9.62
CA THR A 6 29.16 -3.26 9.38
C THR A 6 27.86 -2.90 8.69
N ALA A 7 27.07 -1.96 9.30
CA ALA A 7 25.83 -1.48 8.70
C ALA A 7 26.13 -0.47 7.57
N ILE A 8 25.38 -0.59 6.47
CA ILE A 8 25.31 0.45 5.42
C ILE A 8 24.14 1.37 5.80
N ILE A 9 24.40 2.66 5.94
CA ILE A 9 23.42 3.66 6.35
C ILE A 9 23.06 4.50 5.11
N THR A 10 21.77 4.48 4.74
CA THR A 10 21.24 5.25 3.60
C THR A 10 20.12 6.18 4.09
N PRO A 11 20.44 7.44 4.47
CA PRO A 11 19.41 8.44 4.78
C PRO A 11 18.56 8.73 3.54
N HIS A 12 17.22 8.85 3.71
CA HIS A 12 16.32 9.26 2.64
C HIS A 12 15.13 10.02 3.22
N THR A 13 14.46 10.82 2.37
CA THR A 13 13.27 11.56 2.72
C THR A 13 12.04 10.84 2.20
N ALA A 14 11.03 10.65 3.04
CA ALA A 14 9.69 10.18 2.66
C ALA A 14 8.69 11.32 2.79
N THR A 15 7.75 11.42 1.85
CA THR A 15 6.61 12.33 1.92
C THR A 15 5.43 11.58 2.51
N ARG A 16 4.89 12.06 3.63
CA ARG A 16 3.65 11.53 4.20
C ARG A 16 2.46 12.26 3.60
N LEU A 17 1.45 11.50 3.26
CA LEU A 17 0.16 11.98 2.79
C LEU A 17 -0.89 11.64 3.84
N GLU A 18 -1.67 12.63 4.23
CA GLU A 18 -2.86 12.49 5.07
C GLU A 18 -4.02 13.08 4.28
N ILE A 19 -4.96 12.23 3.87
CA ILE A 19 -6.05 12.56 2.95
C ILE A 19 -7.36 12.49 3.73
N PRO A 20 -7.93 13.65 4.16
CA PRO A 20 -9.27 13.69 4.71
C PRO A 20 -10.26 13.28 3.61
N THR A 21 -11.07 12.25 3.89
CA THR A 21 -11.95 11.67 2.87
C THR A 21 -13.32 12.35 2.79
N GLY A 22 -13.71 13.10 3.83
CA GLY A 22 -15.04 13.67 3.97
C GLY A 22 -16.15 12.64 4.18
N MET A 23 -15.79 11.39 4.46
CA MET A 23 -16.72 10.28 4.68
C MET A 23 -16.66 9.80 6.13
N PRO A 24 -17.78 9.36 6.74
CA PRO A 24 -17.74 8.67 8.03
C PRO A 24 -16.79 7.47 7.98
N PHE A 25 -16.04 7.25 9.06
CA PHE A 25 -14.99 6.22 9.11
C PHE A 25 -15.46 4.84 8.65
N GLN A 26 -16.59 4.38 9.16
CA GLN A 26 -17.10 3.05 8.82
C GLN A 26 -17.52 2.95 7.34
N THR A 27 -18.16 4.00 6.80
CA THR A 27 -18.57 4.07 5.39
C THR A 27 -17.37 4.03 4.46
N PHE A 28 -16.32 4.80 4.79
CA PHE A 28 -15.07 4.77 4.01
C PHE A 28 -14.40 3.40 4.08
N ARG A 29 -14.29 2.83 5.28
CA ARG A 29 -13.68 1.51 5.50
C ARG A 29 -14.34 0.44 4.65
N GLU A 30 -15.68 0.36 4.66
CA GLU A 30 -16.43 -0.62 3.86
C GLU A 30 -16.23 -0.42 2.36
N ALA A 31 -16.27 0.82 1.88
CA ALA A 31 -16.02 1.14 0.48
C ALA A 31 -14.57 0.80 0.06
N PHE A 32 -13.58 1.10 0.91
CA PHE A 32 -12.18 0.81 0.67
C PHE A 32 -11.92 -0.71 0.62
N GLU A 33 -12.43 -1.47 1.59
CA GLU A 33 -12.27 -2.93 1.64
C GLU A 33 -12.98 -3.63 0.45
N ALA A 34 -14.10 -3.06 -0.04
CA ALA A 34 -14.76 -3.54 -1.25
C ALA A 34 -13.96 -3.24 -2.53
N ALA A 35 -13.33 -2.05 -2.62
CA ALA A 35 -12.55 -1.63 -3.79
C ALA A 35 -11.14 -2.26 -3.83
N ALA A 36 -10.56 -2.59 -2.68
CA ALA A 36 -9.28 -3.30 -2.53
C ALA A 36 -9.51 -4.65 -1.83
N PRO A 37 -10.00 -5.68 -2.53
CA PRO A 37 -10.32 -6.97 -1.93
C PRO A 37 -9.11 -7.64 -1.27
N VAL A 38 -9.37 -8.55 -0.34
CA VAL A 38 -8.33 -9.35 0.30
C VAL A 38 -7.61 -10.22 -0.74
N PHE A 39 -6.30 -10.29 -0.62
CA PHE A 39 -5.44 -11.13 -1.46
C PHE A 39 -5.87 -12.61 -1.39
N ASP A 40 -6.17 -13.20 -2.54
CA ASP A 40 -6.51 -14.61 -2.67
C ASP A 40 -5.25 -15.47 -2.65
N SER A 41 -4.75 -15.71 -1.44
CA SER A 41 -3.58 -16.57 -1.22
C SER A 41 -3.81 -18.02 -1.62
N VAL A 42 -5.07 -18.49 -1.59
CA VAL A 42 -5.43 -19.88 -1.94
C VAL A 42 -5.28 -20.08 -3.45
N ALA A 43 -5.81 -19.17 -4.25
CA ALA A 43 -5.66 -19.23 -5.72
C ALA A 43 -4.18 -19.21 -6.14
N ILE A 44 -3.38 -18.32 -5.56
CA ILE A 44 -1.95 -18.23 -5.87
C ILE A 44 -1.19 -19.49 -5.39
N ALA A 45 -1.47 -19.99 -4.19
CA ALA A 45 -0.87 -21.23 -3.70
C ALA A 45 -1.20 -22.43 -4.60
N ALA A 46 -2.43 -22.52 -5.11
CA ALA A 46 -2.82 -23.57 -6.04
C ALA A 46 -2.08 -23.51 -7.38
N ILE A 47 -1.82 -22.30 -7.91
CA ILE A 47 -1.02 -22.11 -9.13
C ILE A 47 0.41 -22.56 -8.89
N THR A 48 1.05 -22.10 -7.81
CA THR A 48 2.46 -22.40 -7.52
C THR A 48 2.68 -23.86 -7.18
N ALA A 49 1.77 -24.51 -6.44
CA ALA A 49 1.87 -25.91 -6.04
C ALA A 49 1.86 -26.90 -7.24
N ARG A 50 1.18 -26.53 -8.34
CA ARG A 50 1.14 -27.32 -9.58
C ARG A 50 2.19 -26.93 -10.64
N GLY A 51 3.10 -26.00 -10.27
CA GLY A 51 4.11 -25.48 -11.21
C GLY A 51 3.49 -24.62 -12.33
N GLY A 52 2.40 -23.90 -12.05
CA GLY A 52 1.74 -23.02 -13.00
C GLY A 52 2.63 -21.85 -13.43
N SER A 53 2.27 -21.24 -14.54
CA SER A 53 3.06 -20.17 -15.18
C SER A 53 2.88 -18.81 -14.48
N TRP A 54 3.81 -17.88 -14.77
CA TRP A 54 3.67 -16.49 -14.32
C TRP A 54 2.45 -15.80 -14.94
N ASP A 55 2.07 -16.14 -16.17
CA ASP A 55 0.88 -15.60 -16.84
C ASP A 55 -0.41 -16.01 -16.10
N GLU A 56 -0.47 -17.22 -15.54
CA GLU A 56 -1.60 -17.63 -14.70
C GLU A 56 -1.67 -16.82 -13.40
N VAL A 57 -0.51 -16.50 -12.81
CA VAL A 57 -0.44 -15.60 -11.64
C VAL A 57 -0.94 -14.20 -12.02
N LEU A 58 -0.48 -13.64 -13.14
CA LEU A 58 -0.94 -12.34 -13.64
C LEU A 58 -2.45 -12.30 -13.83
N ALA A 59 -3.04 -13.33 -14.43
CA ALA A 59 -4.48 -13.42 -14.67
C ALA A 59 -5.28 -13.52 -13.35
N ALA A 60 -4.82 -14.33 -12.40
CA ALA A 60 -5.45 -14.46 -11.08
C ALA A 60 -5.42 -13.14 -10.31
N VAL A 61 -4.28 -12.43 -10.34
CA VAL A 61 -4.13 -11.12 -9.69
C VAL A 61 -4.99 -10.05 -10.35
N ALA A 62 -5.09 -10.03 -11.68
CA ALA A 62 -5.94 -9.09 -12.39
C ALA A 62 -7.43 -9.26 -12.00
N THR A 63 -7.86 -10.49 -11.75
CA THR A 63 -9.22 -10.79 -11.25
C THR A 63 -9.41 -10.35 -9.80
N ASN A 64 -8.41 -10.57 -8.94
CA ASN A 64 -8.49 -10.25 -7.51
C ASN A 64 -8.31 -8.75 -7.21
N ALA A 65 -7.65 -7.99 -8.08
CA ALA A 65 -7.33 -6.58 -7.88
C ALA A 65 -7.97 -5.68 -8.96
N PRO A 66 -9.30 -5.42 -8.93
CA PRO A 66 -10.01 -4.68 -9.98
C PRO A 66 -9.48 -3.25 -10.16
N HIS A 67 -8.95 -2.62 -9.10
CA HIS A 67 -8.29 -1.30 -9.15
C HIS A 67 -6.75 -1.41 -9.06
N GLY A 68 -6.19 -2.60 -9.32
CA GLY A 68 -4.75 -2.86 -9.36
C GLY A 68 -4.07 -2.95 -8.00
N LEU A 69 -4.83 -2.88 -6.90
CA LEU A 69 -4.36 -3.03 -5.52
C LEU A 69 -5.29 -3.97 -4.74
N MET A 70 -4.73 -4.68 -3.75
CA MET A 70 -5.46 -5.58 -2.86
C MET A 70 -4.86 -5.54 -1.45
N VAL A 71 -5.65 -5.92 -0.46
CA VAL A 71 -5.24 -5.97 0.94
C VAL A 71 -4.60 -7.33 1.24
N PHE A 72 -3.33 -7.33 1.63
CA PHE A 72 -2.62 -8.53 2.09
C PHE A 72 -2.88 -8.85 3.56
N SER A 73 -3.09 -7.81 4.37
CA SER A 73 -3.37 -7.94 5.79
C SER A 73 -4.02 -6.67 6.32
N SER A 74 -4.84 -6.80 7.35
CA SER A 74 -5.39 -5.67 8.09
C SER A 74 -5.28 -5.92 9.59
N ILE A 75 -5.04 -4.87 10.35
CA ILE A 75 -4.98 -4.89 11.82
C ILE A 75 -5.90 -3.80 12.35
N ASP A 76 -7.01 -4.18 12.94
CA ASP A 76 -7.87 -3.26 13.68
C ASP A 76 -7.21 -2.98 15.03
N ILE A 77 -6.74 -1.74 15.18
CA ILE A 77 -5.96 -1.32 16.36
C ILE A 77 -6.90 -0.89 17.50
N ALA A 78 -8.13 -0.50 17.18
CA ALA A 78 -9.07 0.09 18.14
C ALA A 78 -9.34 -0.80 19.36
N PRO A 79 -9.57 -2.12 19.28
CA PRO A 79 -9.83 -2.96 20.45
C PRO A 79 -8.68 -2.97 21.47
N LEU A 80 -7.43 -2.99 20.96
CA LEU A 80 -6.25 -2.98 21.82
C LEU A 80 -6.06 -1.61 22.47
N MET A 81 -6.25 -0.54 21.71
CA MET A 81 -6.11 0.83 22.23
C MET A 81 -7.22 1.20 23.21
N ALA A 82 -8.42 0.63 23.04
CA ALA A 82 -9.52 0.80 24.00
C ALA A 82 -9.18 0.25 25.39
N ALA A 83 -8.43 -0.84 25.47
CA ALA A 83 -7.93 -1.36 26.76
C ALA A 83 -6.96 -0.40 27.46
N ALA A 84 -6.31 0.50 26.70
CA ALA A 84 -5.45 1.56 27.24
C ALA A 84 -6.21 2.91 27.43
N GLY A 85 -7.53 2.93 27.24
CA GLY A 85 -8.37 4.13 27.41
C GLY A 85 -8.46 5.03 26.18
N HIS A 86 -8.00 4.58 25.00
CA HIS A 86 -8.11 5.33 23.75
C HIS A 86 -9.26 4.77 22.89
N HIS A 87 -10.13 5.64 22.38
CA HIS A 87 -11.37 5.23 21.69
C HIS A 87 -11.43 5.61 20.21
N ASN A 88 -10.32 6.06 19.63
CA ASN A 88 -10.26 6.42 18.22
C ASN A 88 -10.26 5.15 17.36
N ALA A 89 -11.13 5.12 16.36
CA ALA A 89 -11.14 4.04 15.38
C ALA A 89 -9.90 4.16 14.48
N ALA A 90 -9.17 3.05 14.30
CA ALA A 90 -8.02 3.00 13.40
C ALA A 90 -7.77 1.58 12.91
N VAL A 91 -7.53 1.43 11.61
CA VAL A 91 -7.15 0.16 10.97
C VAL A 91 -5.91 0.38 10.14
N GLN A 92 -4.90 -0.45 10.35
CA GLN A 92 -3.71 -0.51 9.51
C GLN A 92 -3.90 -1.58 8.43
N TYR A 93 -3.53 -1.26 7.20
CA TYR A 93 -3.55 -2.20 6.07
C TYR A 93 -2.16 -2.35 5.46
N LEU A 94 -1.88 -3.55 4.99
CA LEU A 94 -0.82 -3.81 4.02
C LEU A 94 -1.49 -3.90 2.64
N LEU A 95 -1.33 -2.84 1.83
CA LEU A 95 -1.97 -2.65 0.54
C LEU A 95 -0.95 -2.83 -0.58
N GLY A 96 -1.23 -3.60 -1.61
CA GLY A 96 -0.27 -3.74 -2.70
C GLY A 96 -0.73 -4.66 -3.81
N ASN A 97 0.27 -5.01 -4.66
CA ASN A 97 0.11 -5.97 -5.74
C ASN A 97 1.46 -6.63 -5.98
N HIS A 98 1.56 -7.94 -5.75
CA HIS A 98 2.84 -8.64 -5.85
C HIS A 98 3.37 -8.75 -7.29
N THR A 99 2.50 -8.65 -8.32
CA THR A 99 2.95 -8.61 -9.71
C THR A 99 3.58 -7.26 -10.08
N VAL A 100 3.14 -6.18 -9.41
CA VAL A 100 3.80 -4.86 -9.50
C VAL A 100 5.11 -4.87 -8.71
N ALA A 101 5.10 -5.45 -7.50
CA ALA A 101 6.29 -5.56 -6.66
C ALA A 101 7.41 -6.38 -7.33
N GLU A 102 7.07 -7.42 -8.09
CA GLU A 102 8.02 -8.24 -8.85
C GLU A 102 8.83 -7.40 -9.85
N ARG A 103 8.21 -6.43 -10.51
CA ARG A 103 8.87 -5.54 -11.47
C ARG A 103 9.98 -4.68 -10.83
N MET A 104 9.91 -4.44 -9.53
CA MET A 104 10.93 -3.75 -8.75
C MET A 104 11.93 -4.73 -8.13
N TYR A 105 11.41 -5.85 -7.58
CA TYR A 105 12.21 -6.87 -6.92
C TYR A 105 13.31 -7.45 -7.83
N ARG A 106 13.01 -7.67 -9.12
CA ARG A 106 14.00 -8.18 -10.10
C ARG A 106 15.21 -7.27 -10.28
N HIS A 107 15.10 -6.00 -9.90
CA HIS A 107 16.18 -5.01 -9.97
C HIS A 107 16.88 -4.81 -8.63
N ASN A 108 16.11 -4.76 -7.55
CA ASN A 108 16.63 -4.62 -6.20
C ASN A 108 15.68 -5.25 -5.17
N PRO A 109 16.09 -6.32 -4.46
CA PRO A 109 15.26 -6.96 -3.46
C PRO A 109 14.88 -6.04 -2.28
N LEU A 110 15.61 -4.94 -2.04
CA LEU A 110 15.26 -3.95 -1.03
C LEU A 110 13.90 -3.28 -1.31
N ALA A 111 13.38 -3.35 -2.53
CA ALA A 111 12.04 -2.86 -2.85
C ALA A 111 10.95 -3.47 -1.95
N VAL A 112 11.11 -4.71 -1.49
CA VAL A 112 10.12 -5.35 -0.60
C VAL A 112 10.13 -4.82 0.84
N LEU A 113 11.04 -3.91 1.21
CA LEU A 113 10.91 -3.14 2.46
C LEU A 113 9.70 -2.22 2.44
N TYR A 114 9.29 -1.75 1.25
CA TYR A 114 8.20 -0.81 1.03
C TYR A 114 6.97 -1.46 0.37
N ALA A 115 7.05 -2.75 0.03
CA ALA A 115 5.96 -3.51 -0.59
C ALA A 115 5.61 -4.74 0.28
N PRO A 116 4.35 -4.89 0.74
CA PRO A 116 3.18 -4.01 0.48
C PRO A 116 3.28 -2.62 1.13
N LEU A 117 2.56 -1.64 0.56
CA LEU A 117 2.42 -0.29 1.13
C LEU A 117 1.76 -0.38 2.50
N ARG A 118 2.25 0.40 3.46
CA ARG A 118 1.61 0.54 4.76
C ARG A 118 0.64 1.71 4.70
N VAL A 119 -0.63 1.41 4.92
CA VAL A 119 -1.73 2.37 4.94
C VAL A 119 -2.35 2.39 6.32
N LEU A 120 -2.70 3.57 6.83
CA LEU A 120 -3.49 3.75 8.02
C LEU A 120 -4.78 4.46 7.64
N VAL A 121 -5.93 3.91 8.05
CA VAL A 121 -7.23 4.60 8.01
C VAL A 121 -7.65 4.84 9.45
N PHE A 122 -7.90 6.09 9.80
CA PHE A 122 -8.31 6.44 11.17
C PHE A 122 -9.42 7.48 11.17
N ALA A 123 -10.19 7.55 12.26
CA ALA A 123 -11.20 8.56 12.45
C ALA A 123 -10.57 9.85 13.02
N ASP A 124 -10.90 10.99 12.42
CA ASP A 124 -10.62 12.31 12.99
C ASP A 124 -11.56 12.65 14.15
N GLU A 125 -11.44 13.86 14.71
CA GLU A 125 -12.28 14.34 15.81
C GLU A 125 -13.78 14.43 15.48
N ARG A 126 -14.15 14.45 14.19
CA ARG A 126 -15.54 14.45 13.69
C ARG A 126 -16.06 13.06 13.40
N GLY A 127 -15.22 12.03 13.51
CA GLY A 127 -15.54 10.67 13.13
C GLY A 127 -15.44 10.41 11.61
N GLU A 128 -14.84 11.35 10.87
CA GLU A 128 -14.57 11.18 9.44
C GLU A 128 -13.25 10.44 9.21
N ALA A 129 -13.18 9.64 8.15
CA ALA A 129 -11.99 8.89 7.82
C ALA A 129 -10.89 9.78 7.26
N VAL A 130 -9.68 9.58 7.76
CA VAL A 130 -8.44 10.05 7.16
C VAL A 130 -7.68 8.83 6.63
N PHE A 131 -7.31 8.86 5.34
CA PHE A 131 -6.47 7.85 4.69
C PHE A 131 -5.03 8.36 4.68
N ALA A 132 -4.11 7.63 5.28
CA ALA A 132 -2.72 8.05 5.42
C ALA A 132 -1.74 6.98 4.94
N LEU A 133 -0.71 7.42 4.21
CA LEU A 133 0.41 6.58 3.80
C LEU A 133 1.65 7.44 3.55
N ASP A 134 2.82 6.81 3.53
CA ASP A 134 4.01 7.44 2.96
C ASP A 134 3.97 7.25 1.43
N GLN A 135 4.17 8.34 0.67
CA GLN A 135 4.02 8.37 -0.79
C GLN A 135 4.95 7.35 -1.46
N PRO A 136 4.41 6.37 -2.21
CA PRO A 136 5.16 5.30 -2.84
C PRO A 136 6.38 5.77 -3.63
N SER A 137 6.23 6.75 -4.52
CA SER A 137 7.34 7.24 -5.34
C SER A 137 8.53 7.76 -4.54
N THR A 138 8.30 8.36 -3.36
CA THR A 138 9.39 8.85 -2.49
C THR A 138 10.12 7.71 -1.79
N LEU A 139 9.39 6.66 -1.37
CA LEU A 139 9.98 5.47 -0.76
C LEU A 139 10.81 4.68 -1.78
N PHE A 140 10.22 4.34 -2.92
CA PHE A 140 10.89 3.57 -3.96
C PHE A 140 12.00 4.35 -4.66
N GLY A 141 11.87 5.68 -4.80
CA GLY A 141 12.91 6.56 -5.30
C GLY A 141 14.19 6.55 -4.45
N SER A 142 14.08 6.26 -3.15
CA SER A 142 15.22 6.12 -2.25
C SER A 142 16.21 5.00 -2.62
N LEU A 143 15.77 4.06 -3.46
CA LEU A 143 16.61 2.95 -3.94
C LEU A 143 17.50 3.36 -5.14
N ALA A 144 17.40 4.60 -5.62
CA ALA A 144 18.24 5.19 -6.66
C ALA A 144 18.30 4.39 -7.99
N ASP A 145 17.24 3.64 -8.31
CA ASP A 145 17.08 2.94 -9.59
C ASP A 145 15.88 3.57 -10.36
N PRO A 146 16.10 4.20 -11.53
CA PRO A 146 15.04 4.85 -12.29
C PRO A 146 13.87 3.91 -12.66
N ARG A 147 14.14 2.62 -12.86
CA ARG A 147 13.12 1.62 -13.18
C ARG A 147 12.21 1.36 -11.99
N ILE A 148 12.76 1.36 -10.77
CA ILE A 148 12.01 1.21 -9.53
C ILE A 148 11.23 2.50 -9.24
N THR A 149 11.86 3.67 -9.43
CA THR A 149 11.21 4.97 -9.24
C THR A 149 9.99 5.12 -10.16
N ALA A 150 10.09 4.70 -11.42
CA ALA A 150 8.97 4.73 -12.36
C ALA A 150 7.78 3.87 -11.86
N VAL A 151 8.03 2.68 -11.30
CA VAL A 151 6.98 1.85 -10.70
C VAL A 151 6.40 2.50 -9.43
N GLY A 152 7.23 3.23 -8.66
CA GLY A 152 6.76 4.03 -7.52
C GLY A 152 5.72 5.08 -7.93
N HIS A 153 5.95 5.80 -9.03
CA HIS A 153 4.96 6.74 -9.58
C HIS A 153 3.69 6.06 -10.12
N GLU A 154 3.82 4.87 -10.71
CA GLU A 154 2.63 4.08 -11.08
C GLU A 154 1.81 3.67 -9.85
N LEU A 155 2.45 3.39 -8.72
CA LEU A 155 1.75 3.09 -7.46
C LEU A 155 1.06 4.33 -6.90
N ASP A 156 1.66 5.52 -6.98
CA ASP A 156 0.99 6.77 -6.64
C ASP A 156 -0.32 6.91 -7.45
N ALA A 157 -0.26 6.72 -8.77
CA ALA A 157 -1.42 6.79 -9.64
C ALA A 157 -2.49 5.71 -9.32
N LYS A 158 -2.07 4.50 -8.93
CA LYS A 158 -3.00 3.44 -8.50
C LYS A 158 -3.71 3.78 -7.20
N VAL A 159 -3.03 4.41 -6.24
CA VAL A 159 -3.66 4.88 -5.00
C VAL A 159 -4.70 5.96 -5.31
N VAL A 160 -4.37 6.94 -6.18
CA VAL A 160 -5.33 7.95 -6.64
C VAL A 160 -6.55 7.31 -7.29
N ALA A 161 -6.34 6.37 -8.22
CA ALA A 161 -7.43 5.69 -8.92
C ALA A 161 -8.33 4.87 -7.98
N LEU A 162 -7.75 4.21 -6.99
CA LEU A 162 -8.48 3.46 -5.96
C LEU A 162 -9.36 4.41 -5.13
N LEU A 163 -8.82 5.54 -4.67
CA LEU A 163 -9.55 6.52 -3.88
C LEU A 163 -10.66 7.19 -4.71
N ALA A 164 -10.38 7.52 -5.98
CA ALA A 164 -11.36 8.07 -6.90
C ALA A 164 -12.54 7.10 -7.16
N ALA A 165 -12.26 5.80 -7.26
CA ALA A 165 -13.29 4.77 -7.46
C ALA A 165 -14.29 4.67 -6.29
N ILE A 166 -13.91 5.11 -5.10
CA ILE A 166 -14.78 5.17 -3.91
C ILE A 166 -15.26 6.60 -3.58
N GLY A 167 -15.08 7.53 -4.52
CA GLY A 167 -15.63 8.88 -4.42
C GLY A 167 -14.75 9.90 -3.68
N VAL A 168 -13.47 9.58 -3.44
CA VAL A 168 -12.50 10.52 -2.83
C VAL A 168 -11.60 11.10 -3.91
N ASP A 169 -11.77 12.41 -4.18
CA ASP A 169 -10.90 13.15 -5.08
C ASP A 169 -9.66 13.64 -4.33
N VAL A 170 -8.50 13.15 -4.71
CA VAL A 170 -7.22 13.49 -4.10
C VAL A 170 -6.60 14.76 -4.73
N GLY A 171 -7.17 15.24 -5.84
CA GLY A 171 -6.67 16.41 -6.57
C GLY A 171 -5.22 16.25 -7.03
N ALA A 172 -4.48 17.37 -7.11
CA ALA A 172 -3.08 17.39 -7.53
C ALA A 172 -2.07 16.88 -6.47
N ALA A 173 -2.51 16.47 -5.29
CA ALA A 173 -1.64 16.11 -4.16
C ALA A 173 -0.69 14.93 -4.45
N LEU A 174 -1.04 14.08 -5.41
CA LEU A 174 -0.22 12.93 -5.86
C LEU A 174 0.26 13.08 -7.31
N SER A 175 0.10 14.25 -7.91
CA SER A 175 0.75 14.54 -9.21
C SER A 175 2.26 14.51 -9.03
N PRO A 176 3.02 13.94 -10.00
CA PRO A 176 4.47 14.01 -9.94
C PRO A 176 4.87 15.49 -9.86
N GLY A 177 5.41 15.89 -8.70
CA GLY A 177 5.98 17.21 -8.56
C GLY A 177 7.05 17.41 -9.62
N GLU A 178 7.04 18.55 -10.32
CA GLU A 178 8.16 18.92 -11.17
C GLU A 178 9.44 18.90 -10.31
N PRO A 179 10.53 18.30 -10.78
CA PRO A 179 11.80 18.33 -10.07
C PRO A 179 12.25 19.78 -9.93
N THR A 180 12.29 20.29 -8.69
CA THR A 180 12.96 21.55 -8.35
C THR A 180 14.47 21.40 -8.37
#